data_35262a19f373c264be7c6fcab52f1172
#
_entry.id   35262a19f373c264be7c6fcab52f1172
#
_cell.length_a   1.000
_cell.length_b   1.000
_cell.length_c   1.000
_cell.angle_alpha   90.00
_cell.angle_beta   90.00
_cell.angle_gamma   90.00
#
_symmetry.space_group_name_H-M   'P 1'
#
loop_
_entity.id
_entity.type
_entity.pdbx_description
1 polymer ?
#
loop_
_entity_poly.entity_id
_entity_poly.type
_entity_poly.pdbx_seq_one_letter_code
_entity_poly.pdbx_strand_id
1 'polypeptide(L)'
;YGTSPETQVIILTAYSDFEYAKEAIKYSACGYVLKISIIDELPEAVEKAIGNLSRLKKEFETTEARRTEEPESLLSQVEQYVEGNYRNKITLDDIADTMHVNRSYLSRFYKNKTGVNLFDAILNKRIEAAKDYLRNTDMKTYEISEAVGVEDAGYFSKMFKKITGVSPKEFRKREKNEETK
;
A
#
# COMPACT_ATOMS: atom_id res chain seq x y z
N TYR A 1 -6.03 6.86 -4.40
CA TYR A 1 -7.15 6.08 -3.86
C TYR A 1 -6.81 4.61 -4.11
N GLY A 2 -6.23 3.92 -3.10
CA GLY A 2 -6.00 2.49 -3.16
C GLY A 2 -7.33 1.78 -2.86
N THR A 3 -7.94 1.17 -3.87
CA THR A 3 -9.05 0.24 -3.64
C THR A 3 -8.50 -0.98 -2.90
N SER A 4 -9.21 -1.41 -1.86
CA SER A 4 -8.91 -2.68 -1.21
C SER A 4 -8.95 -3.80 -2.26
N PRO A 5 -8.01 -4.76 -2.27
CA PRO A 5 -8.02 -5.87 -3.21
C PRO A 5 -9.30 -6.73 -3.13
N GLU A 6 -10.08 -6.56 -2.07
CA GLU A 6 -11.41 -7.18 -1.91
C GLU A 6 -12.54 -6.37 -2.56
N THR A 7 -12.25 -5.17 -3.07
CA THR A 7 -13.27 -4.34 -3.69
C THR A 7 -13.33 -4.64 -5.18
N GLN A 8 -14.48 -5.14 -5.63
CA GLN A 8 -14.79 -5.24 -7.05
C GLN A 8 -15.54 -3.99 -7.48
N VAL A 9 -15.09 -3.36 -8.56
CA VAL A 9 -15.65 -2.10 -9.06
C VAL A 9 -16.46 -2.38 -10.32
N ILE A 10 -17.73 -2.00 -10.31
CA ILE A 10 -18.60 -1.98 -11.49
C ILE A 10 -18.90 -0.52 -11.80
N ILE A 11 -18.60 -0.08 -13.01
CA ILE A 11 -18.88 1.28 -13.45
C ILE A 11 -20.27 1.30 -14.11
N LEU A 12 -21.13 2.19 -13.60
CA LEU A 12 -22.46 2.41 -14.11
C LEU A 12 -22.54 3.80 -14.75
N THR A 13 -22.82 3.88 -16.05
CA THR A 13 -22.78 5.14 -16.80
C THR A 13 -23.96 5.28 -17.78
N ALA A 14 -24.34 6.52 -18.07
CA ALA A 14 -25.27 6.83 -19.14
C ALA A 14 -24.58 7.02 -20.52
N TYR A 15 -23.24 7.07 -20.54
CA TYR A 15 -22.45 7.38 -21.72
C TYR A 15 -21.84 6.10 -22.31
N SER A 16 -22.04 5.88 -23.61
CA SER A 16 -21.52 4.73 -24.36
C SER A 16 -20.15 5.03 -25.02
N ASP A 17 -19.38 5.96 -24.46
CA ASP A 17 -18.09 6.36 -25.01
C ASP A 17 -17.04 5.26 -24.77
N PHE A 18 -16.35 4.89 -25.85
CA PHE A 18 -15.30 3.85 -25.83
C PHE A 18 -14.11 4.22 -24.92
N GLU A 19 -13.80 5.51 -24.79
CA GLU A 19 -12.68 5.94 -23.93
C GLU A 19 -12.96 5.67 -22.45
N TYR A 20 -14.20 5.84 -21.98
CA TYR A 20 -14.56 5.47 -20.60
C TYR A 20 -14.50 3.97 -20.36
N ALA A 21 -14.87 3.15 -21.34
CA ALA A 21 -14.74 1.70 -21.24
C ALA A 21 -13.26 1.29 -21.16
N LYS A 22 -12.40 1.92 -21.95
CA LYS A 22 -10.94 1.70 -21.94
C LYS A 22 -10.30 2.10 -20.59
N GLU A 23 -10.74 3.22 -20.02
CA GLU A 23 -10.30 3.62 -18.67
C GLU A 23 -10.78 2.64 -17.61
N ALA A 24 -12.01 2.16 -17.68
CA ALA A 24 -12.53 1.13 -16.78
C ALA A 24 -11.63 -0.12 -16.75
N ILE A 25 -11.20 -0.59 -17.93
CA ILE A 25 -10.27 -1.72 -18.07
C ILE A 25 -8.91 -1.38 -17.46
N LYS A 26 -8.38 -0.19 -17.73
CA LYS A 26 -7.09 0.28 -17.18
C LYS A 26 -7.07 0.30 -15.64
N TYR A 27 -8.19 0.64 -15.02
CA TYR A 27 -8.36 0.63 -13.58
C TYR A 27 -8.90 -0.69 -13.02
N SER A 28 -8.89 -1.76 -13.84
CA SER A 28 -9.30 -3.12 -13.44
C SER A 28 -10.73 -3.17 -12.89
N ALA A 29 -11.65 -2.36 -13.44
CA ALA A 29 -13.07 -2.51 -13.15
C ALA A 29 -13.55 -3.88 -13.65
N CYS A 30 -14.30 -4.61 -12.82
CA CYS A 30 -14.81 -5.93 -13.17
C CYS A 30 -16.05 -5.89 -14.09
N GLY A 31 -16.71 -4.74 -14.18
CA GLY A 31 -17.84 -4.50 -15.06
C GLY A 31 -17.96 -3.04 -15.50
N TYR A 32 -18.47 -2.84 -16.69
CA TYR A 32 -18.88 -1.55 -17.25
C TYR A 32 -20.28 -1.73 -17.82
N VAL A 33 -21.26 -1.07 -17.23
CA VAL A 33 -22.69 -1.28 -17.53
C VAL A 33 -23.31 0.06 -17.94
N LEU A 34 -24.03 0.06 -19.06
CA LEU A 34 -24.79 1.22 -19.49
C LEU A 34 -26.12 1.29 -18.74
N LYS A 35 -26.53 2.48 -18.30
CA LYS A 35 -27.81 2.66 -17.60
C LYS A 35 -29.01 2.26 -18.44
N ILE A 36 -28.91 2.29 -19.77
CA ILE A 36 -29.97 1.87 -20.68
C ILE A 36 -30.18 0.36 -20.67
N SER A 37 -29.16 -0.43 -20.38
CA SER A 37 -29.18 -1.91 -20.34
C SER A 37 -29.00 -2.46 -18.91
N ILE A 38 -29.25 -1.63 -17.88
CA ILE A 38 -28.98 -1.95 -16.48
C ILE A 38 -29.69 -3.22 -16.01
N ILE A 39 -30.93 -3.45 -16.48
CA ILE A 39 -31.76 -4.58 -16.06
C ILE A 39 -31.16 -5.91 -16.54
N ASP A 40 -30.58 -5.91 -17.72
CA ASP A 40 -30.02 -7.10 -18.36
C ASP A 40 -28.55 -7.33 -17.98
N GLU A 41 -27.73 -6.28 -17.99
CA GLU A 41 -26.29 -6.39 -17.82
C GLU A 41 -25.79 -6.32 -16.37
N LEU A 42 -26.50 -5.62 -15.47
CA LEU A 42 -26.05 -5.46 -14.10
C LEU A 42 -26.05 -6.78 -13.32
N PRO A 43 -27.05 -7.66 -13.44
CA PRO A 43 -27.03 -8.95 -12.76
C PRO A 43 -25.80 -9.78 -13.16
N GLU A 44 -25.47 -9.85 -14.43
CA GLU A 44 -24.29 -10.57 -14.94
C GLU A 44 -22.98 -9.97 -14.42
N ALA A 45 -22.87 -8.64 -14.43
CA ALA A 45 -21.70 -7.95 -13.88
C ALA A 45 -21.52 -8.20 -12.38
N VAL A 46 -22.61 -8.25 -11.62
CA VAL A 46 -22.59 -8.58 -10.18
C VAL A 46 -22.20 -10.04 -9.95
N GLU A 47 -22.77 -10.99 -10.71
CA GLU A 47 -22.37 -12.40 -10.61
C GLU A 47 -20.89 -12.61 -10.91
N LYS A 48 -20.36 -11.92 -11.93
CA LYS A 48 -18.94 -11.94 -12.25
C LYS A 48 -18.09 -11.37 -11.09
N ALA A 49 -18.52 -10.28 -10.47
CA ALA A 49 -17.85 -9.70 -9.32
C ALA A 49 -17.83 -10.67 -8.12
N ILE A 50 -18.96 -11.33 -7.83
CA ILE A 50 -19.07 -12.35 -6.78
C ILE A 50 -18.18 -13.55 -7.09
N GLY A 51 -18.17 -14.02 -8.36
CA GLY A 51 -17.30 -15.10 -8.82
C GLY A 51 -15.80 -14.77 -8.64
N ASN A 52 -15.40 -13.55 -8.97
CA ASN A 52 -14.04 -13.08 -8.76
C ASN A 52 -13.67 -13.07 -7.26
N LEU A 53 -14.56 -12.56 -6.41
CA LEU A 53 -14.36 -12.57 -4.96
C LEU A 53 -14.25 -13.99 -4.40
N SER A 54 -15.12 -14.90 -4.85
CA SER A 54 -15.10 -16.31 -4.43
C SER A 54 -13.86 -17.04 -4.87
N ARG A 55 -13.34 -16.76 -6.09
CA ARG A 55 -12.06 -17.30 -6.58
C ARG A 55 -10.90 -16.79 -5.76
N LEU A 56 -10.83 -15.49 -5.52
CA LEU A 56 -9.81 -14.89 -4.67
C LEU A 56 -9.81 -15.48 -3.26
N LYS A 57 -10.98 -15.74 -2.70
CA LYS A 57 -11.13 -16.39 -1.40
C LYS A 57 -10.63 -17.83 -1.41
N LYS A 58 -10.97 -18.61 -2.46
CA LYS A 58 -10.48 -19.99 -2.63
C LYS A 58 -8.97 -20.06 -2.86
N GLU A 59 -8.42 -19.16 -3.67
CA GLU A 59 -6.97 -19.07 -3.87
C GLU A 59 -6.26 -18.72 -2.56
N PHE A 60 -6.88 -17.89 -1.73
CA PHE A 60 -6.42 -17.56 -0.39
C PHE A 60 -6.41 -18.81 0.52
N GLU A 61 -7.53 -19.52 0.63
CA GLU A 61 -7.66 -20.74 1.46
C GLU A 61 -6.72 -21.87 0.99
N THR A 62 -6.52 -22.04 -0.33
CA THR A 62 -5.61 -23.06 -0.88
C THR A 62 -4.14 -22.69 -0.68
N THR A 63 -3.81 -21.42 -0.67
CA THR A 63 -2.43 -20.95 -0.41
C THR A 63 -2.10 -21.08 1.08
N GLU A 64 -3.06 -20.83 1.97
CA GLU A 64 -2.90 -21.11 3.41
C GLU A 64 -2.72 -22.61 3.69
N ALA A 65 -3.51 -23.47 3.03
CA ALA A 65 -3.44 -24.93 3.23
C ALA A 65 -2.14 -25.57 2.67
N ARG A 66 -1.47 -24.95 1.70
CA ARG A 66 -0.19 -25.41 1.14
C ARG A 66 1.04 -24.93 1.91
N ARG A 67 0.89 -23.93 2.80
CA ARG A 67 1.96 -23.41 3.64
C ARG A 67 1.78 -23.87 5.08
N THR A 68 2.19 -25.10 5.34
CA THR A 68 2.50 -25.59 6.68
C THR A 68 3.83 -25.05 7.23
N GLU A 69 4.45 -24.08 6.53
CA GLU A 69 5.59 -23.33 7.06
C GLU A 69 5.05 -22.11 7.80
N GLU A 70 5.49 -21.96 9.04
CA GLU A 70 4.94 -21.09 10.08
C GLU A 70 4.57 -19.66 9.61
N PRO A 71 3.35 -19.17 9.88
CA PRO A 71 2.92 -17.80 9.54
C PRO A 71 3.83 -16.70 10.11
N GLU A 72 4.54 -16.99 11.20
CA GLU A 72 5.56 -16.12 11.77
C GLU A 72 6.79 -15.97 10.86
N SER A 73 7.14 -17.02 10.09
CA SER A 73 8.23 -16.97 9.13
C SER A 73 7.97 -15.98 7.99
N LEU A 74 6.77 -15.95 7.40
CA LEU A 74 6.44 -14.99 6.34
C LEU A 74 6.44 -13.57 6.83
N LEU A 75 5.86 -13.30 8.01
CA LEU A 75 5.85 -11.96 8.59
C LEU A 75 7.29 -11.46 8.82
N SER A 76 8.12 -12.28 9.43
CA SER A 76 9.53 -11.97 9.66
C SER A 76 10.31 -11.71 8.37
N GLN A 77 10.07 -12.51 7.32
CA GLN A 77 10.69 -12.31 6.01
C GLN A 77 10.27 -10.97 5.37
N VAL A 78 8.99 -10.62 5.44
CA VAL A 78 8.47 -9.34 4.94
C VAL A 78 9.08 -8.16 5.70
N GLU A 79 9.14 -8.24 7.03
CA GLU A 79 9.73 -7.20 7.88
C GLU A 79 11.23 -7.05 7.61
N GLN A 80 11.95 -8.15 7.46
CA GLN A 80 13.37 -8.15 7.10
C GLN A 80 13.62 -7.55 5.70
N TYR A 81 12.76 -7.87 4.73
CA TYR A 81 12.83 -7.27 3.40
C TYR A 81 12.61 -5.77 3.45
N VAL A 82 11.59 -5.31 4.18
CA VAL A 82 11.31 -3.88 4.36
C VAL A 82 12.49 -3.19 5.06
N GLU A 83 13.04 -3.79 6.12
CA GLU A 83 14.20 -3.26 6.84
C GLU A 83 15.41 -3.06 5.93
N GLY A 84 15.69 -4.02 5.06
CA GLY A 84 16.82 -3.94 4.12
C GLY A 84 16.59 -3.01 2.93
N ASN A 85 15.33 -2.74 2.57
CA ASN A 85 14.99 -2.09 1.29
C ASN A 85 14.16 -0.81 1.41
N TYR A 86 13.76 -0.35 2.60
CA TYR A 86 12.87 0.82 2.75
C TYR A 86 13.41 2.09 2.09
N ARG A 87 14.72 2.22 1.90
CA ARG A 87 15.38 3.35 1.22
C ARG A 87 15.19 3.33 -0.30
N ASN A 88 14.87 2.18 -0.85
CA ASN A 88 14.66 1.99 -2.28
C ASN A 88 13.18 2.22 -2.64
N LYS A 89 12.92 2.37 -3.94
CA LYS A 89 11.55 2.36 -4.44
C LYS A 89 11.04 0.91 -4.43
N ILE A 90 10.38 0.53 -3.33
CA ILE A 90 9.76 -0.79 -3.20
C ILE A 90 8.25 -0.70 -3.34
N THR A 91 7.67 -1.64 -4.04
CA THR A 91 6.24 -1.79 -4.23
C THR A 91 5.72 -3.05 -3.55
N LEU A 92 4.42 -3.12 -3.37
CA LEU A 92 3.78 -4.34 -2.86
C LEU A 92 4.01 -5.54 -3.80
N ASP A 93 4.12 -5.28 -5.11
CA ASP A 93 4.39 -6.32 -6.11
C ASP A 93 5.81 -6.87 -5.94
N ASP A 94 6.83 -6.02 -5.76
CA ASP A 94 8.21 -6.45 -5.54
C ASP A 94 8.34 -7.37 -4.30
N ILE A 95 7.64 -7.01 -3.22
CA ILE A 95 7.65 -7.81 -1.99
C ILE A 95 6.90 -9.13 -2.22
N ALA A 96 5.75 -9.10 -2.87
CA ALA A 96 4.95 -10.30 -3.16
C ALA A 96 5.72 -11.29 -4.04
N ASP A 97 6.39 -10.80 -5.09
CA ASP A 97 7.23 -11.60 -5.98
C ASP A 97 8.42 -12.22 -5.22
N THR A 98 9.10 -11.43 -4.38
CA THR A 98 10.22 -11.92 -3.56
C THR A 98 9.78 -12.98 -2.57
N MET A 99 8.60 -12.84 -1.97
CA MET A 99 8.03 -13.79 -1.02
C MET A 99 7.33 -14.97 -1.72
N HIS A 100 7.27 -14.96 -3.07
CA HIS A 100 6.55 -15.95 -3.88
C HIS A 100 5.08 -16.10 -3.48
N VAL A 101 4.41 -14.97 -3.19
CA VAL A 101 3.01 -14.92 -2.79
C VAL A 101 2.21 -14.02 -3.69
N ASN A 102 0.90 -14.20 -3.70
CA ASN A 102 0.01 -13.28 -4.37
C ASN A 102 -0.03 -11.93 -3.63
N ARG A 103 0.01 -10.82 -4.38
CA ARG A 103 -0.08 -9.44 -3.86
C ARG A 103 -1.26 -9.21 -2.91
N SER A 104 -2.44 -9.72 -3.31
CA SER A 104 -3.67 -9.55 -2.51
C SER A 104 -3.59 -10.35 -1.21
N TYR A 105 -2.98 -11.55 -1.26
CA TYR A 105 -2.70 -12.35 -0.07
C TYR A 105 -1.77 -11.60 0.87
N LEU A 106 -0.61 -11.15 0.39
CA LEU A 106 0.37 -10.43 1.19
C LEU A 106 -0.23 -9.21 1.90
N SER A 107 -1.00 -8.41 1.18
CA SER A 107 -1.65 -7.20 1.73
C SER A 107 -2.59 -7.52 2.90
N ARG A 108 -3.44 -8.55 2.74
CA ARG A 108 -4.38 -8.98 3.79
C ARG A 108 -3.65 -9.63 4.96
N PHE A 109 -2.75 -10.55 4.64
CA PHE A 109 -1.93 -11.25 5.63
C PHE A 109 -1.23 -10.26 6.55
N TYR A 110 -0.48 -9.31 5.96
CA TYR A 110 0.26 -8.32 6.74
C TYR A 110 -0.66 -7.46 7.61
N LYS A 111 -1.76 -6.94 7.03
CA LYS A 111 -2.75 -6.15 7.77
C LYS A 111 -3.40 -6.93 8.90
N ASN A 112 -3.77 -8.20 8.68
CA ASN A 112 -4.37 -9.05 9.70
C ASN A 112 -3.40 -9.37 10.86
N LYS A 113 -2.10 -9.54 10.56
CA LYS A 113 -1.08 -9.86 11.56
C LYS A 113 -0.64 -8.62 12.35
N THR A 114 -0.48 -7.48 11.69
CA THR A 114 0.11 -6.27 12.28
C THR A 114 -0.90 -5.17 12.61
N GLY A 115 -2.12 -5.25 12.09
CA GLY A 115 -3.15 -4.22 12.21
C GLY A 115 -2.99 -3.03 11.26
N VAL A 116 -1.83 -2.91 10.58
CA VAL A 116 -1.52 -1.81 9.65
C VAL A 116 -1.30 -2.34 8.22
N ASN A 117 -1.56 -1.52 7.21
CA ASN A 117 -1.22 -1.95 5.86
C ASN A 117 0.29 -1.84 5.61
N LEU A 118 0.81 -2.65 4.67
CA LEU A 118 2.23 -2.75 4.40
C LEU A 118 2.84 -1.42 3.90
N PHE A 119 2.08 -0.62 3.15
CA PHE A 119 2.52 0.70 2.69
C PHE A 119 2.74 1.65 3.87
N ASP A 120 1.82 1.69 4.82
CA ASP A 120 1.95 2.51 6.03
C ASP A 120 3.12 2.02 6.90
N ALA A 121 3.37 0.71 6.95
CA ALA A 121 4.52 0.16 7.67
C ALA A 121 5.85 0.62 7.06
N ILE A 122 6.00 0.56 5.73
CA ILE A 122 7.18 1.08 5.02
C ILE A 122 7.34 2.58 5.28
N LEU A 123 6.23 3.31 5.24
CA LEU A 123 6.24 4.73 5.48
C LEU A 123 6.68 5.09 6.90
N ASN A 124 6.13 4.41 7.90
CA ASN A 124 6.51 4.58 9.30
C ASN A 124 8.00 4.28 9.50
N LYS A 125 8.53 3.23 8.86
CA LYS A 125 9.97 2.91 8.90
C LYS A 125 10.83 4.03 8.34
N ARG A 126 10.44 4.63 7.22
CA ARG A 126 11.12 5.79 6.62
C ARG A 126 11.11 6.99 7.57
N ILE A 127 9.98 7.25 8.22
CA ILE A 127 9.87 8.36 9.16
C ILE A 127 10.72 8.13 10.42
N GLU A 128 10.77 6.91 10.96
CA GLU A 128 11.66 6.61 12.08
C GLU A 128 13.13 6.81 11.70
N ALA A 129 13.57 6.30 10.56
CA ALA A 129 14.91 6.57 10.06
C ALA A 129 15.18 8.07 9.84
N ALA A 130 14.19 8.83 9.37
CA ALA A 130 14.31 10.27 9.22
C ALA A 130 14.49 11.00 10.56
N LYS A 131 13.84 10.54 11.62
CA LYS A 131 14.03 11.09 12.97
C LYS A 131 15.49 10.92 13.43
N ASP A 132 16.09 9.77 13.15
CA ASP A 132 17.49 9.51 13.51
C ASP A 132 18.44 10.43 12.74
N TYR A 133 18.22 10.65 11.43
CA TYR A 133 18.98 11.65 10.69
C TYR A 133 18.79 13.06 11.21
N LEU A 134 17.57 13.44 11.60
CA LEU A 134 17.28 14.77 12.15
C LEU A 134 17.94 15.02 13.50
N ARG A 135 18.12 13.97 14.34
CA ARG A 135 18.83 14.04 15.64
C ARG A 135 20.34 14.10 15.43
N ASN A 136 20.87 13.18 14.64
CA ASN A 136 22.30 12.85 14.66
C ASN A 136 23.10 13.55 13.55
N THR A 137 22.45 14.32 12.65
CA THR A 137 23.12 14.95 11.52
C THR A 137 22.60 16.37 11.26
N ASP A 138 23.43 17.16 10.54
CA ASP A 138 23.02 18.47 10.04
C ASP A 138 22.49 18.44 8.61
N MET A 139 22.19 17.25 8.07
CA MET A 139 21.59 17.08 6.74
C MET A 139 20.35 17.94 6.56
N LYS A 140 20.18 18.54 5.38
CA LYS A 140 18.98 19.30 5.06
C LYS A 140 17.80 18.36 4.86
N THR A 141 16.59 18.88 5.02
CA THR A 141 15.34 18.09 4.93
C THR A 141 15.22 17.35 3.60
N TYR A 142 15.66 17.94 2.48
CA TYR A 142 15.62 17.29 1.18
C TYR A 142 16.64 16.13 1.07
N GLU A 143 17.84 16.27 1.65
CA GLU A 143 18.86 15.21 1.71
C GLU A 143 18.36 14.01 2.54
N ILE A 144 17.69 14.30 3.67
CA ILE A 144 17.06 13.26 4.49
C ILE A 144 15.94 12.57 3.73
N SER A 145 15.10 13.33 3.02
CA SER A 145 14.03 12.78 2.17
C SER A 145 14.57 11.73 1.18
N GLU A 146 15.61 12.07 0.46
CA GLU A 146 16.29 11.16 -0.47
C GLU A 146 16.91 9.96 0.25
N ALA A 147 17.61 10.20 1.36
CA ALA A 147 18.28 9.15 2.15
C ALA A 147 17.30 8.10 2.71
N VAL A 148 16.04 8.46 2.95
CA VAL A 148 15.00 7.54 3.41
C VAL A 148 14.10 7.02 2.28
N GLY A 149 14.43 7.30 1.02
CA GLY A 149 13.72 6.77 -0.14
C GLY A 149 12.43 7.51 -0.51
N VAL A 150 12.34 8.81 -0.20
CA VAL A 150 11.24 9.68 -0.61
C VAL A 150 11.77 10.80 -1.51
N GLU A 151 11.52 10.68 -2.81
CA GLU A 151 12.07 11.61 -3.84
C GLU A 151 11.53 13.05 -3.68
N ASP A 152 10.25 13.21 -3.32
CA ASP A 152 9.62 14.52 -3.15
C ASP A 152 9.73 15.01 -1.70
N ALA A 153 10.58 15.98 -1.45
CA ALA A 153 10.80 16.58 -0.14
C ALA A 153 9.56 17.31 0.41
N GLY A 154 8.69 17.83 -0.46
CA GLY A 154 7.42 18.45 -0.07
C GLY A 154 6.43 17.41 0.45
N TYR A 155 6.29 16.30 -0.27
CA TYR A 155 5.50 15.14 0.16
C TYR A 155 6.06 14.56 1.46
N PHE A 156 7.38 14.36 1.55
CA PHE A 156 8.05 13.91 2.77
C PHE A 156 7.69 14.79 3.98
N SER A 157 7.81 16.11 3.85
CA SER A 157 7.52 17.04 4.95
C SER A 157 6.07 16.96 5.42
N LYS A 158 5.11 16.80 4.49
CA LYS A 158 3.68 16.62 4.81
C LYS A 158 3.44 15.31 5.55
N MET A 159 4.04 14.22 5.08
CA MET A 159 3.95 12.91 5.70
C MET A 159 4.57 12.88 7.09
N PHE A 160 5.79 13.40 7.21
CA PHE A 160 6.47 13.50 8.50
C PHE A 160 5.60 14.24 9.51
N LYS A 161 5.04 15.40 9.13
CA LYS A 161 4.13 16.16 9.99
C LYS A 161 2.85 15.39 10.33
N LYS A 162 2.28 14.65 9.37
CA LYS A 162 1.08 13.84 9.60
C LYS A 162 1.31 12.74 10.63
N ILE A 163 2.49 12.11 10.61
CA ILE A 163 2.82 10.98 11.49
C ILE A 163 3.34 11.45 12.85
N THR A 164 4.17 12.49 12.88
CA THR A 164 4.84 12.95 14.12
C THR A 164 4.15 14.14 14.80
N GLY A 165 3.19 14.76 14.11
CA GLY A 165 2.50 15.98 14.58
C GLY A 165 3.25 17.28 14.33
N VAL A 166 4.54 17.24 13.96
CA VAL A 166 5.40 18.42 13.75
C VAL A 166 6.18 18.30 12.43
N SER A 167 6.61 19.44 11.88
CA SER A 167 7.46 19.41 10.68
C SER A 167 8.88 18.88 11.00
N PRO A 168 9.63 18.39 9.99
CA PRO A 168 11.02 17.95 10.19
C PRO A 168 11.90 19.03 10.82
N LYS A 169 11.72 20.29 10.43
CA LYS A 169 12.46 21.44 10.98
C LYS A 169 12.12 21.70 12.46
N GLU A 170 10.86 21.63 12.82
CA GLU A 170 10.40 21.78 14.20
C GLU A 170 10.87 20.62 15.07
N PHE A 171 10.83 19.40 14.53
CA PHE A 171 11.34 18.21 15.21
C PHE A 171 12.82 18.38 15.57
N ARG A 172 13.68 18.72 14.60
CA ARG A 172 15.11 18.96 14.84
C ARG A 172 15.35 20.03 15.90
N LYS A 173 14.57 21.14 15.87
CA LYS A 173 14.71 22.21 16.86
C LYS A 173 14.38 21.76 18.28
N ARG A 174 13.39 20.89 18.44
CA ARG A 174 12.99 20.33 19.76
C ARG A 174 14.08 19.43 20.30
N GLU A 175 14.55 18.48 19.51
CA GLU A 175 15.60 17.54 19.90
C GLU A 175 16.89 18.26 20.34
N LYS A 176 17.38 19.24 19.55
CA LYS A 176 18.57 20.03 19.92
C LYS A 176 18.40 20.85 21.22
N ASN A 177 17.17 21.28 21.54
CA ASN A 177 16.91 22.02 22.77
C ASN A 177 16.81 21.09 24.01
N GLU A 178 16.49 19.82 23.83
CA GLU A 178 16.43 18.81 24.91
C GLU A 178 17.84 18.32 25.31
N GLU A 179 18.78 18.25 24.35
CA GLU A 179 20.17 17.87 24.61
C GLU A 179 20.98 18.97 25.33
N THR A 180 20.48 20.21 25.38
CA THR A 180 21.17 21.36 25.98
C THR A 180 20.71 21.63 27.42
N LYS A 181 19.80 20.81 27.96
CA LYS A 181 19.32 20.88 29.34
C LYS A 181 19.89 19.77 30.23
#